data_b09f94d22b6c158bddcff7ac448ccea5
#
_entry.id   b09f94d22b6c158bddcff7ac448ccea5
#
_cell.length_a   1.000
_cell.length_b   1.000
_cell.length_c   1.000
_cell.angle_alpha   90.00
_cell.angle_beta   90.00
_cell.angle_gamma   90.00
#
_symmetry.space_group_name_H-M   'P 1'
#
loop_
_entity.id
_entity.type
_entity.pdbx_description
1 polymer ?
#
loop_
_entity_poly.entity_id
_entity_poly.type
_entity_poly.pdbx_seq_one_letter_code
_entity_poly.pdbx_strand_id
1 'polypeptide(L)'
;MKSFLDPDLIARTYRDPLAVAMLCVDLLPVLAVLAFGWGATPLVALYWLENLIIGLFTVFRMIATAVGTVSDRFMVFFIVPFFVLHYGMFCFGHGVFLHAFAGDGGGMPDYRALVTWALGSGQGMMFFVVAILGMNAILFV
;
A
#
# COMPACT_ATOMS: atom_id res chain seq x y z
N MET A 1 -11.15 0.69 -31.28
CA MET A 1 -10.79 0.07 -29.99
C MET A 1 -9.41 -0.58 -30.16
N LYS A 2 -8.34 0.05 -29.62
CA LYS A 2 -7.02 -0.59 -29.64
C LYS A 2 -7.05 -1.74 -28.63
N SER A 3 -6.61 -2.91 -29.08
CA SER A 3 -6.58 -4.11 -28.24
C SER A 3 -5.63 -3.90 -27.07
N PHE A 4 -5.99 -4.37 -25.86
CA PHE A 4 -5.13 -4.39 -24.68
C PHE A 4 -3.80 -5.18 -24.91
N LEU A 5 -3.73 -5.95 -25.99
CA LEU A 5 -2.57 -6.75 -26.40
C LEU A 5 -1.87 -6.13 -27.62
N ASP A 6 -1.87 -4.80 -27.77
CA ASP A 6 -1.11 -4.11 -28.81
C ASP A 6 0.40 -4.27 -28.50
N PRO A 7 1.18 -4.95 -29.36
CA PRO A 7 2.61 -5.20 -29.13
C PRO A 7 3.43 -3.92 -28.98
N ASP A 8 3.02 -2.84 -29.66
CA ASP A 8 3.70 -1.55 -29.58
C ASP A 8 3.46 -0.86 -28.24
N LEU A 9 2.27 -1.04 -27.65
CA LEU A 9 1.96 -0.52 -26.32
C LEU A 9 2.75 -1.25 -25.23
N ILE A 10 2.84 -2.56 -25.34
CA ILE A 10 3.63 -3.42 -24.45
C ILE A 10 5.11 -3.04 -24.54
N ALA A 11 5.64 -2.90 -25.77
CA ALA A 11 7.06 -2.54 -25.98
C ALA A 11 7.39 -1.14 -25.44
N ARG A 12 6.48 -0.18 -25.50
CA ARG A 12 6.66 1.16 -24.91
C ARG A 12 6.66 1.13 -23.39
N THR A 13 5.76 0.35 -22.79
CA THR A 13 5.68 0.19 -21.32
C THR A 13 6.96 -0.42 -20.76
N TYR A 14 7.53 -1.44 -21.40
CA TYR A 14 8.80 -2.05 -20.97
C TYR A 14 10.06 -1.18 -21.25
N ARG A 15 9.94 -0.11 -22.04
CA ARG A 15 11.01 0.89 -22.24
C ARG A 15 10.97 2.02 -21.21
N ASP A 16 9.87 2.16 -20.48
CA ASP A 16 9.76 3.15 -19.40
C ASP A 16 10.41 2.58 -18.13
N PRO A 17 11.54 3.15 -17.68
CA PRO A 17 12.24 2.67 -16.49
C PRO A 17 11.37 2.75 -15.23
N LEU A 18 10.41 3.69 -15.19
CA LEU A 18 9.48 3.82 -14.09
C LEU A 18 8.47 2.66 -14.05
N ALA A 19 7.91 2.29 -15.22
CA ALA A 19 6.98 1.16 -15.34
C ALA A 19 7.66 -0.16 -14.97
N VAL A 20 8.93 -0.35 -15.37
CA VAL A 20 9.72 -1.53 -15.01
C VAL A 20 10.01 -1.55 -13.51
N ALA A 21 10.35 -0.40 -12.91
CA ALA A 21 10.58 -0.31 -11.47
C ALA A 21 9.31 -0.63 -10.67
N MET A 22 8.13 -0.14 -11.09
CA MET A 22 6.84 -0.50 -10.49
C MET A 22 6.57 -1.99 -10.58
N LEU A 23 6.76 -2.60 -11.76
CA LEU A 23 6.62 -4.05 -11.94
C LEU A 23 7.54 -4.85 -11.02
N CYS A 24 8.79 -4.40 -10.85
CA CYS A 24 9.73 -5.05 -9.93
C CYS A 24 9.25 -4.99 -8.49
N VAL A 25 8.66 -3.86 -8.05
CA VAL A 25 8.09 -3.73 -6.69
C VAL A 25 6.87 -4.62 -6.53
N ASP A 26 5.98 -4.68 -7.53
CA ASP A 26 4.79 -5.54 -7.51
C ASP A 26 5.16 -7.04 -7.47
N LEU A 27 6.34 -7.40 -7.98
CA LEU A 27 6.87 -8.77 -7.92
C LEU A 27 7.60 -9.10 -6.61
N LEU A 28 7.94 -8.11 -5.78
CA LEU A 28 8.61 -8.35 -4.49
C LEU A 28 7.88 -9.34 -3.58
N PRO A 29 6.53 -9.30 -3.45
CA PRO A 29 5.79 -10.28 -2.65
C PRO A 29 5.98 -11.72 -3.15
N VAL A 30 6.06 -11.91 -4.48
CA VAL A 30 6.30 -13.21 -5.08
C VAL A 30 7.70 -13.71 -4.74
N LEU A 31 8.71 -12.82 -4.81
CA LEU A 31 10.08 -13.13 -4.41
C LEU A 31 10.17 -13.48 -2.91
N ALA A 32 9.37 -12.82 -2.06
CA ALA A 32 9.30 -13.14 -0.62
C ALA A 32 8.78 -14.55 -0.38
N VAL A 33 7.73 -14.96 -1.08
CA VAL A 33 7.20 -16.34 -1.01
C VAL A 33 8.26 -17.35 -1.43
N LEU A 34 8.97 -17.10 -2.52
CA LEU A 34 9.97 -18.03 -3.06
C LEU A 34 11.25 -18.09 -2.21
N ALA A 35 11.73 -16.94 -1.71
CA ALA A 35 13.01 -16.85 -1.00
C ALA A 35 12.90 -17.20 0.49
N PHE A 36 11.78 -16.84 1.14
CA PHE A 36 11.58 -17.01 2.58
C PHE A 36 10.54 -18.08 2.92
N GLY A 37 9.92 -18.71 1.92
CA GLY A 37 8.88 -19.70 2.15
C GLY A 37 7.63 -19.13 2.81
N TRP A 38 7.28 -17.87 2.52
CA TRP A 38 6.12 -17.22 3.14
C TRP A 38 4.82 -17.97 2.82
N GLY A 39 4.02 -18.19 3.85
CA GLY A 39 2.63 -18.63 3.70
C GLY A 39 1.70 -17.46 3.35
N ALA A 40 0.40 -17.74 3.36
CA ALA A 40 -0.63 -16.74 3.03
C ALA A 40 -0.65 -15.56 4.02
N THR A 41 -0.46 -15.81 5.31
CA THR A 41 -0.55 -14.79 6.37
C THR A 41 0.45 -13.64 6.19
N PRO A 42 1.78 -13.88 6.06
CA PRO A 42 2.73 -12.79 5.83
C PRO A 42 2.48 -12.06 4.50
N LEU A 43 2.06 -12.78 3.45
CA LEU A 43 1.77 -12.18 2.15
C LEU A 43 0.60 -11.19 2.24
N VAL A 44 -0.50 -11.60 2.85
CA VAL A 44 -1.69 -10.75 3.00
C VAL A 44 -1.42 -9.60 3.98
N ALA A 45 -0.61 -9.84 5.04
CA ALA A 45 -0.16 -8.80 5.96
C ALA A 45 0.69 -7.74 5.24
N LEU A 46 1.57 -8.14 4.29
CA LEU A 46 2.34 -7.20 3.48
C LEU A 46 1.41 -6.33 2.62
N TYR A 47 0.44 -6.92 1.91
CA TYR A 47 -0.53 -6.14 1.12
C TYR A 47 -1.37 -5.20 1.98
N TRP A 48 -1.70 -5.61 3.20
CA TRP A 48 -2.38 -4.72 4.15
C TRP A 48 -1.52 -3.52 4.56
N LEU A 49 -0.22 -3.75 4.86
CA LEU A 49 0.75 -2.69 5.15
C LEU A 49 0.94 -1.76 3.94
N GLU A 50 1.03 -2.31 2.74
CA GLU A 50 1.10 -1.54 1.50
C GLU A 50 -0.11 -0.61 1.34
N ASN A 51 -1.33 -1.10 1.59
CA ASN A 51 -2.53 -0.27 1.57
C ASN A 51 -2.46 0.89 2.56
N LEU A 52 -1.92 0.68 3.78
CA LEU A 52 -1.71 1.77 4.74
C LEU A 52 -0.74 2.83 4.19
N ILE A 53 0.35 2.40 3.55
CA ILE A 53 1.36 3.28 2.95
C ILE A 53 0.72 4.09 1.80
N ILE A 54 0.02 3.44 0.88
CA ILE A 54 -0.69 4.08 -0.23
C ILE A 54 -1.70 5.11 0.30
N GLY A 55 -2.47 4.75 1.33
CA GLY A 55 -3.41 5.67 1.99
C GLY A 55 -2.72 6.91 2.55
N LEU A 56 -1.58 6.74 3.22
CA LEU A 56 -0.78 7.85 3.75
C LEU A 56 -0.28 8.78 2.64
N PHE A 57 0.32 8.24 1.57
CA PHE A 57 0.77 9.03 0.43
C PHE A 57 -0.38 9.70 -0.32
N THR A 58 -1.55 9.08 -0.37
CA THR A 58 -2.76 9.69 -0.93
C THR A 58 -3.17 10.94 -0.14
N VAL A 59 -3.13 10.88 1.21
CA VAL A 59 -3.37 12.05 2.07
C VAL A 59 -2.36 13.16 1.78
N PHE A 60 -1.08 12.83 1.67
CA PHE A 60 -0.04 13.82 1.34
C PHE A 60 -0.29 14.47 -0.03
N ARG A 61 -0.68 13.70 -1.05
CA ARG A 61 -1.04 14.25 -2.37
C ARG A 61 -2.24 15.17 -2.31
N MET A 62 -3.29 14.79 -1.58
CA MET A 62 -4.46 15.63 -1.37
C MET A 62 -4.10 16.97 -0.71
N ILE A 63 -3.22 16.95 0.30
CA ILE A 63 -2.74 18.15 0.98
C ILE A 63 -1.87 19.00 0.04
N ALA A 64 -0.97 18.37 -0.71
CA ALA A 64 -0.08 19.07 -1.64
C ALA A 64 -0.87 19.79 -2.76
N THR A 65 -1.92 19.19 -3.28
CA THR A 65 -2.78 19.80 -4.31
C THR A 65 -3.60 20.98 -3.79
N ALA A 66 -3.82 21.07 -2.46
CA ALA A 66 -4.57 22.17 -1.84
C ALA A 66 -3.84 23.54 -1.85
N VAL A 67 -2.60 23.57 -2.26
CA VAL A 67 -1.77 24.81 -2.21
C VAL A 67 -2.19 25.81 -3.30
N GLY A 68 -2.97 25.40 -4.33
CA GLY A 68 -3.26 26.20 -5.52
C GLY A 68 -4.28 27.32 -5.32
N THR A 69 -5.50 27.04 -4.84
CA THR A 69 -6.58 28.03 -4.71
C THR A 69 -7.32 27.94 -3.38
N VAL A 70 -8.04 29.03 -3.02
CA VAL A 70 -8.85 29.07 -1.77
C VAL A 70 -9.98 28.04 -1.81
N SER A 71 -10.60 27.82 -2.98
CA SER A 71 -11.63 26.80 -3.19
C SER A 71 -11.09 25.40 -2.91
N ASP A 72 -9.88 25.12 -3.38
CA ASP A 72 -9.24 23.81 -3.19
C ASP A 72 -8.93 23.54 -1.71
N ARG A 73 -8.52 24.59 -0.97
CA ARG A 73 -8.28 24.48 0.50
C ARG A 73 -9.54 24.11 1.27
N PHE A 74 -10.67 24.71 0.94
CA PHE A 74 -11.93 24.38 1.60
C PHE A 74 -12.36 22.93 1.31
N MET A 75 -12.24 22.53 0.04
CA MET A 75 -12.55 21.16 -0.39
C MET A 75 -11.65 20.13 0.32
N VAL A 76 -10.34 20.40 0.40
CA VAL A 76 -9.38 19.52 1.08
C VAL A 76 -9.63 19.45 2.58
N PHE A 77 -10.02 20.56 3.22
CA PHE A 77 -10.35 20.59 4.65
C PHE A 77 -11.50 19.62 5.00
N PHE A 78 -12.41 19.36 4.07
CA PHE A 78 -13.51 18.41 4.25
C PHE A 78 -13.15 17.00 3.75
N ILE A 79 -12.53 16.90 2.56
CA ILE A 79 -12.25 15.62 1.91
C ILE A 79 -11.17 14.83 2.66
N VAL A 80 -10.09 15.48 3.13
CA VAL A 80 -9.00 14.78 3.81
C VAL A 80 -9.46 14.12 5.11
N PRO A 81 -10.13 14.79 6.06
CA PRO A 81 -10.65 14.13 7.24
C PRO A 81 -11.65 13.02 6.91
N PHE A 82 -12.53 13.24 5.94
CA PHE A 82 -13.46 12.21 5.48
C PHE A 82 -12.72 10.97 4.96
N PHE A 83 -11.72 11.18 4.10
CA PHE A 83 -10.89 10.09 3.57
C PHE A 83 -10.17 9.35 4.69
N VAL A 84 -9.51 10.07 5.61
CA VAL A 84 -8.77 9.46 6.73
C VAL A 84 -9.68 8.62 7.61
N LEU A 85 -10.87 9.12 7.94
CA LEU A 85 -11.84 8.39 8.76
C LEU A 85 -12.39 7.18 8.00
N HIS A 86 -12.87 7.38 6.78
CA HIS A 86 -13.52 6.33 6.01
C HIS A 86 -12.53 5.22 5.60
N TYR A 87 -11.42 5.61 4.99
CA TYR A 87 -10.38 4.68 4.56
C TYR A 87 -9.65 4.04 5.74
N GLY A 88 -9.34 4.83 6.77
CA GLY A 88 -8.70 4.34 7.99
C GLY A 88 -9.56 3.32 8.73
N MET A 89 -10.87 3.55 8.83
CA MET A 89 -11.80 2.61 9.42
C MET A 89 -11.89 1.30 8.61
N PHE A 90 -11.89 1.41 7.28
CA PHE A 90 -11.89 0.25 6.39
C PHE A 90 -10.59 -0.57 6.55
N CYS A 91 -9.43 0.08 6.55
CA CYS A 91 -8.14 -0.55 6.79
C CYS A 91 -8.07 -1.21 8.18
N PHE A 92 -8.62 -0.55 9.20
CA PHE A 92 -8.68 -1.10 10.54
C PHE A 92 -9.51 -2.38 10.61
N GLY A 93 -10.75 -2.34 10.08
CA GLY A 93 -11.62 -3.52 10.02
C GLY A 93 -10.98 -4.69 9.26
N HIS A 94 -10.31 -4.39 8.14
CA HIS A 94 -9.58 -5.38 7.36
C HIS A 94 -8.41 -5.96 8.16
N GLY A 95 -7.63 -5.13 8.86
CA GLY A 95 -6.53 -5.59 9.72
C GLY A 95 -7.00 -6.49 10.86
N VAL A 96 -8.10 -6.11 11.54
CA VAL A 96 -8.72 -6.95 12.59
C VAL A 96 -9.17 -8.30 12.04
N PHE A 97 -9.80 -8.30 10.86
CA PHE A 97 -10.19 -9.53 10.18
C PHE A 97 -8.99 -10.43 9.87
N LEU A 98 -7.93 -9.87 9.31
CA LEU A 98 -6.72 -10.62 8.99
C LEU A 98 -6.04 -11.21 10.23
N HIS A 99 -5.94 -10.42 11.30
CA HIS A 99 -5.38 -10.86 12.58
C HIS A 99 -6.19 -12.03 13.18
N ALA A 100 -7.52 -11.90 13.19
CA ALA A 100 -8.41 -12.98 13.65
C ALA A 100 -8.31 -14.23 12.77
N PHE A 101 -8.23 -14.06 11.45
CA PHE A 101 -8.10 -15.17 10.50
C PHE A 101 -6.75 -15.90 10.60
N ALA A 102 -5.69 -15.19 10.99
CA ALA A 102 -4.38 -15.78 11.25
C ALA A 102 -4.31 -16.64 12.52
N GLY A 103 -5.38 -16.66 13.33
CA GLY A 103 -5.44 -17.44 14.56
C GLY A 103 -4.86 -16.74 15.79
N ASP A 104 -4.41 -15.49 15.66
CA ASP A 104 -3.86 -14.69 16.77
C ASP A 104 -4.94 -13.95 17.58
N GLY A 105 -6.21 -14.32 17.38
CA GLY A 105 -7.39 -13.63 17.89
C GLY A 105 -7.66 -13.84 19.38
N GLY A 106 -7.02 -13.07 20.23
CA GLY A 106 -7.31 -12.95 21.67
C GLY A 106 -7.99 -11.63 22.09
N GLY A 107 -8.88 -11.07 21.27
CA GLY A 107 -9.53 -9.79 21.53
C GLY A 107 -9.45 -8.84 20.33
N MET A 108 -10.00 -7.62 20.48
CA MET A 108 -9.98 -6.60 19.42
C MET A 108 -8.67 -5.80 19.53
N PRO A 109 -7.69 -6.02 18.64
CA PRO A 109 -6.41 -5.30 18.67
C PRO A 109 -6.62 -3.83 18.28
N ASP A 110 -5.77 -2.95 18.82
CA ASP A 110 -5.67 -1.59 18.33
C ASP A 110 -4.79 -1.50 17.05
N TYR A 111 -4.75 -0.34 16.39
CA TYR A 111 -3.95 -0.15 15.18
C TYR A 111 -2.46 -0.44 15.40
N ARG A 112 -1.92 -0.09 16.56
CA ARG A 112 -0.52 -0.30 16.88
C ARG A 112 -0.20 -1.79 17.00
N ALA A 113 -1.08 -2.54 17.67
CA ALA A 113 -0.96 -3.99 17.78
C ALA A 113 -1.02 -4.66 16.40
N LEU A 114 -1.96 -4.24 15.53
CA LEU A 114 -2.08 -4.75 14.17
C LEU A 114 -0.83 -4.51 13.32
N VAL A 115 -0.30 -3.29 13.33
CA VAL A 115 0.93 -2.96 12.60
C VAL A 115 2.12 -3.75 13.13
N THR A 116 2.27 -3.86 14.44
CA THR A 116 3.37 -4.62 15.06
C THR A 116 3.27 -6.09 14.70
N TRP A 117 2.08 -6.66 14.75
CA TRP A 117 1.81 -8.03 14.34
C TRP A 117 2.16 -8.26 12.85
N ALA A 118 1.67 -7.39 11.97
CA ALA A 118 1.93 -7.50 10.54
C ALA A 118 3.43 -7.43 10.21
N LEU A 119 4.16 -6.51 10.85
CA LEU A 119 5.62 -6.39 10.69
C LEU A 119 6.38 -7.62 11.19
N GLY A 120 5.85 -8.32 12.17
CA GLY A 120 6.43 -9.56 12.72
C GLY A 120 5.99 -10.84 12.00
N SER A 121 5.00 -10.78 11.11
CA SER A 121 4.37 -11.96 10.52
C SER A 121 5.24 -12.72 9.49
N GLY A 122 6.26 -12.07 8.93
CA GLY A 122 7.14 -12.68 7.93
C GLY A 122 8.61 -12.31 8.10
N GLN A 123 9.50 -13.25 7.82
CA GLN A 123 10.93 -13.00 7.82
C GLN A 123 11.30 -11.97 6.74
N GLY A 124 12.00 -10.90 7.11
CA GLY A 124 12.38 -9.85 6.18
C GLY A 124 11.25 -8.87 5.82
N MET A 125 10.09 -8.90 6.47
CA MET A 125 8.95 -8.01 6.24
C MET A 125 9.34 -6.54 6.20
N MET A 126 10.19 -6.10 7.12
CA MET A 126 10.68 -4.71 7.18
C MET A 126 11.41 -4.28 5.90
N PHE A 127 12.14 -5.18 5.25
CA PHE A 127 12.82 -4.88 3.98
C PHE A 127 11.80 -4.55 2.88
N PHE A 128 10.74 -5.33 2.76
CA PHE A 128 9.67 -5.11 1.78
C PHE A 128 8.91 -3.82 2.05
N VAL A 129 8.58 -3.56 3.32
CA VAL A 129 7.90 -2.32 3.74
C VAL A 129 8.76 -1.08 3.42
N VAL A 130 10.07 -1.12 3.68
CA VAL A 130 10.98 -0.02 3.35
C VAL A 130 11.10 0.17 1.83
N ALA A 131 11.15 -0.92 1.04
CA ALA A 131 11.17 -0.83 -0.42
C ALA A 131 9.88 -0.18 -0.97
N ILE A 132 8.71 -0.57 -0.46
CA ILE A 132 7.40 0.01 -0.83
C ILE A 132 7.34 1.50 -0.44
N LEU A 133 7.77 1.86 0.77
CA LEU A 133 7.86 3.25 1.22
C LEU A 133 8.77 4.07 0.32
N GLY A 134 9.96 3.57 0.01
CA GLY A 134 10.93 4.24 -0.86
C GLY A 134 10.38 4.48 -2.26
N MET A 135 9.73 3.48 -2.85
CA MET A 135 9.12 3.61 -4.17
C MET A 135 7.99 4.65 -4.16
N ASN A 136 7.07 4.59 -3.18
CA ASN A 136 6.00 5.59 -3.07
C ASN A 136 6.55 7.00 -2.85
N ALA A 137 7.65 7.16 -2.10
CA ALA A 137 8.32 8.44 -1.91
C ALA A 137 8.93 8.97 -3.22
N ILE A 138 9.57 8.12 -4.03
CA ILE A 138 10.11 8.48 -5.36
C ILE A 138 8.98 8.90 -6.30
N LEU A 139 7.86 8.18 -6.29
CA LEU A 139 6.69 8.47 -7.13
C LEU A 139 5.88 9.69 -6.64
N PHE A 140 6.12 10.15 -5.42
CA PHE A 140 5.48 11.34 -4.87
C PHE A 140 6.04 12.63 -5.45
N VAL A 141 7.33 12.67 -5.83
CA VAL A 141 8.03 13.81 -6.43
C VAL A 141 7.69 13.94 -7.89
#